data_19483a4505bcc9606a2bf09736e6ee1d
#
_entry.id   19483a4505bcc9606a2bf09736e6ee1d
#
_cell.length_a   1.000
_cell.length_b   1.000
_cell.length_c   1.000
_cell.angle_alpha   90.00
_cell.angle_beta   90.00
_cell.angle_gamma   90.00
#
_symmetry.space_group_name_H-M   'P 1'
#
loop_
_entity.id
_entity.type
_entity.pdbx_description
1 polymer ?
#
loop_
_entity_poly.entity_id
_entity_poly.type
_entity_poly.pdbx_seq_one_letter_code
_entity_poly.pdbx_strand_id
1 'polypeptide(L)'
;RANIKGETELGKLAQSYMDQGKLVPDDVTISMLESEVDNHPTAKGFIFDGFPRTTAQADALDAFLNGRNAPIACMLALDVDEDELKARLLARAETSGRPDDANPTVIQKRIDVYNAETAPVAGHYAEQGKYTGVDGIGTIEEITERLCAAVPSE
;
A
#
# COMPACT_ATOMS: atom_id res chain seq x y z
N ARG A 1 7.50 2.75 -8.42
CA ARG A 1 7.24 3.31 -9.77
C ARG A 1 8.42 4.06 -10.36
N ALA A 2 9.21 4.79 -9.55
CA ALA A 2 10.44 5.45 -10.03
C ALA A 2 11.40 4.44 -10.69
N ASN A 3 11.62 3.29 -10.07
CA ASN A 3 12.44 2.21 -10.61
C ASN A 3 11.92 1.64 -11.95
N ILE A 4 10.58 1.56 -12.10
CA ILE A 4 9.96 1.13 -13.36
C ILE A 4 10.21 2.17 -14.46
N LYS A 5 9.97 3.46 -14.15
CA LYS A 5 10.26 4.55 -15.10
C LYS A 5 11.72 4.69 -15.47
N GLY A 6 12.62 4.36 -14.52
CA GLY A 6 14.06 4.36 -14.73
C GLY A 6 14.60 3.08 -15.39
N GLU A 7 13.72 2.13 -15.76
CA GLU A 7 14.09 0.85 -16.41
C GLU A 7 15.18 0.06 -15.66
N THR A 8 15.25 0.22 -14.33
CA THR A 8 16.18 -0.56 -13.52
C THR A 8 15.83 -2.04 -13.57
N GLU A 9 16.78 -2.93 -13.30
CA GLU A 9 16.50 -4.37 -13.25
C GLU A 9 15.42 -4.73 -12.23
N LEU A 10 15.43 -4.07 -11.06
CA LEU A 10 14.36 -4.18 -10.06
C LEU A 10 13.01 -3.65 -10.58
N GLY A 11 13.04 -2.57 -11.37
CA GLY A 11 11.84 -2.01 -11.99
C GLY A 11 11.24 -2.96 -13.02
N LYS A 12 12.01 -3.58 -13.88
CA LYS A 12 11.57 -4.57 -14.87
C LYS A 12 11.01 -5.82 -14.18
N LEU A 13 11.66 -6.30 -13.13
CA LEU A 13 11.21 -7.42 -12.34
C LEU A 13 9.86 -7.11 -11.68
N ALA A 14 9.75 -5.96 -11.02
CA ALA A 14 8.51 -5.51 -10.40
C ALA A 14 7.36 -5.40 -11.42
N GLN A 15 7.64 -4.85 -12.62
CA GLN A 15 6.63 -4.73 -13.68
C GLN A 15 6.09 -6.09 -14.11
N SER A 16 6.96 -7.10 -14.23
CA SER A 16 6.53 -8.46 -14.65
C SER A 16 5.55 -9.11 -13.68
N TYR A 17 5.66 -8.85 -12.38
CA TYR A 17 4.71 -9.32 -11.37
C TYR A 17 3.40 -8.50 -11.41
N MET A 18 3.52 -7.18 -11.53
CA MET A 18 2.37 -6.28 -11.57
C MET A 18 1.46 -6.55 -12.76
N ASP A 19 2.03 -6.82 -13.94
CA ASP A 19 1.28 -7.14 -15.16
C ASP A 19 0.44 -8.43 -15.02
N GLN A 20 0.87 -9.33 -14.11
CA GLN A 20 0.15 -10.56 -13.77
C GLN A 20 -0.83 -10.37 -12.60
N GLY A 21 -0.94 -9.17 -12.03
CA GLY A 21 -1.73 -8.91 -10.83
C GLY A 21 -1.18 -9.57 -9.57
N LYS A 22 0.10 -9.93 -9.57
CA LYS A 22 0.81 -10.51 -8.42
C LYS A 22 1.51 -9.43 -7.61
N LEU A 23 1.82 -9.73 -6.35
CA LEU A 23 2.73 -8.90 -5.56
C LEU A 23 4.18 -9.12 -6.02
N VAL A 24 4.96 -8.04 -5.94
CA VAL A 24 6.43 -8.12 -6.08
C VAL A 24 6.98 -8.89 -4.86
N PRO A 25 8.02 -9.73 -5.01
CA PRO A 25 8.63 -10.44 -3.89
C PRO A 25 9.00 -9.51 -2.72
N ASP A 26 8.80 -9.99 -1.50
CA ASP A 26 8.92 -9.19 -0.28
C ASP A 26 10.33 -8.63 -0.10
N ASP A 27 11.37 -9.44 -0.31
CA ASP A 27 12.77 -9.04 -0.20
C ASP A 27 13.12 -7.87 -1.14
N VAL A 28 12.62 -7.91 -2.37
CA VAL A 28 12.80 -6.83 -3.36
C VAL A 28 12.10 -5.56 -2.91
N THR A 29 10.85 -5.69 -2.44
CA THR A 29 10.03 -4.53 -2.02
C THR A 29 10.61 -3.88 -0.76
N ILE A 30 11.04 -4.69 0.20
CA ILE A 30 11.66 -4.22 1.45
C ILE A 30 12.96 -3.47 1.15
N SER A 31 13.88 -4.06 0.37
CA SER A 31 15.14 -3.42 0.01
C SER A 31 14.95 -2.08 -0.70
N MET A 32 13.94 -1.99 -1.57
CA MET A 32 13.60 -0.72 -2.24
C MET A 32 13.10 0.34 -1.26
N LEU A 33 12.29 -0.06 -0.27
CA LEU A 33 11.74 0.83 0.73
C LEU A 33 12.83 1.34 1.69
N GLU A 34 13.69 0.46 2.17
CA GLU A 34 14.82 0.81 3.02
C GLU A 34 15.72 1.85 2.35
N SER A 35 16.08 1.59 1.09
CA SER A 35 16.87 2.54 0.29
C SER A 35 16.19 3.89 0.13
N GLU A 36 14.86 3.92 -0.06
CA GLU A 36 14.11 5.17 -0.21
C GLU A 36 14.08 5.96 1.11
N VAL A 37 13.88 5.30 2.24
CA VAL A 37 13.93 5.93 3.57
C VAL A 37 15.35 6.50 3.85
N ASP A 38 16.39 5.73 3.53
CA ASP A 38 17.78 6.16 3.74
C ASP A 38 18.19 7.35 2.86
N ASN A 39 17.56 7.50 1.69
CA ASN A 39 17.76 8.66 0.83
C ASN A 39 17.13 9.97 1.37
N HIS A 40 16.28 9.88 2.40
CA HIS A 40 15.59 11.03 3.00
C HIS A 40 15.89 11.20 4.51
N PRO A 41 17.17 11.37 4.90
CA PRO A 41 17.57 11.35 6.32
C PRO A 41 17.04 12.56 7.13
N THR A 42 16.58 13.60 6.44
CA THR A 42 16.02 14.83 7.08
C THR A 42 14.50 14.85 7.13
N ALA A 43 13.84 13.80 6.65
CA ALA A 43 12.38 13.69 6.71
C ALA A 43 11.91 13.61 8.16
N LYS A 44 10.86 14.37 8.51
CA LYS A 44 10.25 14.34 9.84
C LYS A 44 9.41 13.09 10.08
N GLY A 45 9.03 12.39 9.04
CA GLY A 45 8.25 11.15 9.07
C GLY A 45 7.96 10.66 7.66
N PHE A 46 7.33 9.49 7.57
CA PHE A 46 7.01 8.84 6.30
C PHE A 46 5.54 8.39 6.27
N ILE A 47 4.94 8.48 5.11
CA ILE A 47 3.65 7.87 4.80
C ILE A 47 3.92 6.77 3.77
N PHE A 48 3.62 5.53 4.14
CA PHE A 48 3.77 4.37 3.26
C PHE A 48 2.43 4.10 2.57
N ASP A 49 2.32 4.43 1.30
CA ASP A 49 1.12 4.21 0.49
C ASP A 49 1.19 2.86 -0.23
N GLY A 50 0.25 1.97 0.11
CA GLY A 50 0.16 0.63 -0.47
C GLY A 50 1.29 -0.32 -0.06
N PHE A 51 1.90 -0.09 1.10
CA PHE A 51 2.89 -0.94 1.76
C PHE A 51 2.73 -0.81 3.28
N PRO A 52 2.86 -1.89 4.08
CA PRO A 52 3.09 -3.29 3.70
C PRO A 52 1.85 -3.94 3.06
N ARG A 53 2.05 -5.02 2.30
CA ARG A 53 0.99 -5.81 1.66
C ARG A 53 0.98 -7.28 2.11
N THR A 54 1.94 -7.67 2.90
CA THR A 54 2.00 -8.99 3.55
C THR A 54 2.42 -8.82 5.00
N THR A 55 2.13 -9.81 5.84
CA THR A 55 2.58 -9.79 7.25
C THR A 55 4.10 -9.82 7.35
N ALA A 56 4.78 -10.55 6.47
CA ALA A 56 6.24 -10.55 6.40
C ALA A 56 6.83 -9.17 6.10
N GLN A 57 6.19 -8.41 5.21
CA GLN A 57 6.57 -7.01 4.96
C GLN A 57 6.31 -6.12 6.18
N ALA A 58 5.22 -6.35 6.92
CA ALA A 58 4.89 -5.60 8.13
C ALA A 58 5.93 -5.85 9.22
N ASP A 59 6.30 -7.11 9.46
CA ASP A 59 7.36 -7.48 10.41
C ASP A 59 8.69 -6.80 10.07
N ALA A 60 9.09 -6.85 8.79
CA ALA A 60 10.33 -6.24 8.33
C ALA A 60 10.31 -4.71 8.46
N LEU A 61 9.18 -4.06 8.12
CA LEU A 61 9.00 -2.62 8.28
C LEU A 61 9.10 -2.20 9.75
N ASP A 62 8.41 -2.94 10.64
CA ASP A 62 8.45 -2.67 12.07
C ASP A 62 9.87 -2.81 12.62
N ALA A 63 10.59 -3.87 12.26
CA ALA A 63 11.98 -4.07 12.69
C ALA A 63 12.90 -2.94 12.18
N PHE A 64 12.78 -2.56 10.92
CA PHE A 64 13.56 -1.50 10.27
C PHE A 64 13.34 -0.14 10.94
N LEU A 65 12.09 0.26 11.16
CA LEU A 65 11.74 1.55 11.74
C LEU A 65 12.01 1.61 13.26
N ASN A 66 11.79 0.52 13.99
CA ASN A 66 12.14 0.41 15.40
C ASN A 66 13.65 0.60 15.60
N GLY A 67 14.49 0.05 14.72
CA GLY A 67 15.94 0.26 14.73
C GLY A 67 16.36 1.72 14.53
N ARG A 68 15.46 2.56 14.03
CA ARG A 68 15.65 4.01 13.81
C ARG A 68 14.95 4.89 14.85
N ASN A 69 14.35 4.31 15.89
CA ASN A 69 13.50 5.00 16.86
C ASN A 69 12.33 5.78 16.20
N ALA A 70 11.80 5.27 15.10
CA ALA A 70 10.71 5.86 14.34
C ALA A 70 9.60 4.81 14.10
N PRO A 71 9.00 4.21 15.15
CA PRO A 71 8.01 3.15 14.98
C PRO A 71 6.80 3.64 14.19
N ILE A 72 6.09 2.69 13.54
CA ILE A 72 4.79 2.99 12.92
C ILE A 72 3.86 3.59 13.98
N ALA A 73 3.34 4.78 13.70
CA ALA A 73 2.40 5.48 14.58
C ALA A 73 0.98 4.92 14.42
N CYS A 74 0.52 4.75 13.19
CA CYS A 74 -0.79 4.19 12.88
C CYS A 74 -0.81 3.55 11.49
N MET A 75 -1.74 2.61 11.30
CA MET A 75 -2.17 2.10 10.01
C MET A 75 -3.61 2.55 9.77
N LEU A 76 -3.83 3.31 8.71
CA LEU A 76 -5.16 3.70 8.25
C LEU A 76 -5.57 2.82 7.08
N ALA A 77 -6.73 2.19 7.15
CA ALA A 77 -7.28 1.39 6.08
C ALA A 77 -8.61 1.97 5.63
N LEU A 78 -8.80 2.17 4.33
CA LEU A 78 -10.07 2.59 3.76
C LEU A 78 -10.98 1.36 3.59
N ASP A 79 -12.13 1.38 4.25
CA ASP A 79 -13.17 0.38 4.12
C ASP A 79 -14.05 0.73 2.93
N VAL A 80 -14.01 -0.11 1.89
CA VAL A 80 -14.76 0.07 0.64
C VAL A 80 -15.32 -1.29 0.24
N ASP A 81 -16.59 -1.34 -0.15
CA ASP A 81 -17.16 -2.58 -0.67
C ASP A 81 -16.55 -2.96 -2.04
N GLU A 82 -16.67 -4.25 -2.38
CA GLU A 82 -15.99 -4.79 -3.56
C GLU A 82 -16.56 -4.22 -4.88
N ASP A 83 -17.84 -3.92 -4.93
CA ASP A 83 -18.49 -3.40 -6.14
C ASP A 83 -18.05 -1.96 -6.41
N GLU A 84 -18.01 -1.13 -5.36
CA GLU A 84 -17.48 0.24 -5.44
C GLU A 84 -15.98 0.23 -5.79
N LEU A 85 -15.19 -0.68 -5.19
CA LEU A 85 -13.78 -0.82 -5.52
C LEU A 85 -13.57 -1.16 -6.99
N LYS A 86 -14.34 -2.11 -7.55
CA LYS A 86 -14.31 -2.47 -8.97
C LYS A 86 -14.67 -1.28 -9.87
N ALA A 87 -15.74 -0.56 -9.52
CA ALA A 87 -16.16 0.63 -10.25
C ALA A 87 -15.07 1.70 -10.29
N ARG A 88 -14.43 1.99 -9.16
CA ARG A 88 -13.31 2.95 -9.07
C ARG A 88 -12.09 2.53 -9.87
N LEU A 89 -11.74 1.25 -9.85
CA LEU A 89 -10.60 0.72 -10.63
C LEU A 89 -10.86 0.88 -12.14
N LEU A 90 -12.06 0.53 -12.61
CA LEU A 90 -12.45 0.70 -14.01
C LEU A 90 -12.46 2.17 -14.44
N ALA A 91 -13.06 3.06 -13.64
CA ALA A 91 -13.06 4.50 -13.93
C ALA A 91 -11.62 5.08 -13.97
N ARG A 92 -10.74 4.60 -13.09
CA ARG A 92 -9.33 5.00 -13.10
C ARG A 92 -8.60 4.54 -14.37
N ALA A 93 -8.95 3.39 -14.92
CA ALA A 93 -8.36 2.90 -16.17
C ALA A 93 -8.53 3.87 -17.33
N GLU A 94 -9.68 4.54 -17.41
CA GLU A 94 -10.00 5.50 -18.49
C GLU A 94 -9.04 6.70 -18.50
N THR A 95 -8.53 7.10 -17.34
CA THR A 95 -7.72 8.30 -17.17
C THR A 95 -6.25 8.04 -16.91
N SER A 96 -5.91 6.91 -16.31
CA SER A 96 -4.55 6.61 -15.83
C SER A 96 -3.65 5.88 -16.83
N GLY A 97 -4.23 5.32 -17.89
CA GLY A 97 -3.53 4.47 -18.86
C GLY A 97 -2.94 3.19 -18.25
N ARG A 98 -3.47 2.73 -17.11
CA ARG A 98 -3.00 1.52 -16.42
C ARG A 98 -3.68 0.29 -17.02
N PRO A 99 -2.95 -0.62 -17.68
CA PRO A 99 -3.54 -1.81 -18.29
C PRO A 99 -4.09 -2.79 -17.25
N ASP A 100 -3.54 -2.79 -16.03
CA ASP A 100 -3.96 -3.63 -14.92
C ASP A 100 -5.31 -3.23 -14.32
N ASP A 101 -5.78 -2.00 -14.56
CA ASP A 101 -7.09 -1.53 -14.13
C ASP A 101 -8.17 -1.69 -15.22
N ALA A 102 -7.79 -1.97 -16.46
CA ALA A 102 -8.71 -2.10 -17.60
C ALA A 102 -9.26 -3.54 -17.80
N ASN A 103 -8.67 -4.53 -17.13
CA ASN A 103 -9.04 -5.93 -17.30
C ASN A 103 -9.77 -6.47 -16.06
N PRO A 104 -11.09 -6.79 -16.17
CA PRO A 104 -11.87 -7.30 -15.04
C PRO A 104 -11.28 -8.55 -14.37
N THR A 105 -10.66 -9.44 -15.14
CA THR A 105 -10.01 -10.65 -14.61
C THR A 105 -8.79 -10.30 -13.76
N VAL A 106 -8.01 -9.30 -14.17
CA VAL A 106 -6.86 -8.81 -13.40
C VAL A 106 -7.33 -8.08 -12.14
N ILE A 107 -8.40 -7.29 -12.24
CA ILE A 107 -9.03 -6.62 -11.10
C ILE A 107 -9.45 -7.66 -10.06
N GLN A 108 -10.21 -8.70 -10.47
CA GLN A 108 -10.66 -9.73 -9.53
C GLN A 108 -9.49 -10.42 -8.86
N LYS A 109 -8.48 -10.83 -9.62
CA LYS A 109 -7.27 -11.44 -9.07
C LYS A 109 -6.55 -10.56 -8.06
N ARG A 110 -6.52 -9.24 -8.28
CA ARG A 110 -5.93 -8.29 -7.32
C ARG A 110 -6.74 -8.19 -6.03
N ILE A 111 -8.07 -8.25 -6.12
CA ILE A 111 -8.95 -8.30 -4.95
C ILE A 111 -8.71 -9.58 -4.17
N ASP A 112 -8.64 -10.73 -4.86
CA ASP A 112 -8.38 -12.03 -4.23
C ASP A 112 -7.01 -12.03 -3.51
N VAL A 113 -5.97 -11.51 -4.15
CA VAL A 113 -4.63 -11.36 -3.55
C VAL A 113 -4.67 -10.40 -2.36
N TYR A 114 -5.39 -9.28 -2.46
CA TYR A 114 -5.57 -8.36 -1.32
C TYR A 114 -6.21 -9.06 -0.13
N ASN A 115 -7.30 -9.78 -0.35
CA ASN A 115 -8.01 -10.49 0.71
C ASN A 115 -7.16 -11.59 1.35
N ALA A 116 -6.35 -12.31 0.55
CA ALA A 116 -5.51 -13.40 1.04
C ALA A 116 -4.25 -12.92 1.76
N GLU A 117 -3.58 -11.90 1.22
CA GLU A 117 -2.23 -11.51 1.63
C GLU A 117 -2.18 -10.19 2.41
N THR A 118 -3.03 -9.22 2.02
CA THR A 118 -2.95 -7.85 2.54
C THR A 118 -3.94 -7.59 3.67
N ALA A 119 -5.15 -8.10 3.59
CA ALA A 119 -6.13 -7.94 4.67
C ALA A 119 -5.62 -8.45 6.04
N PRO A 120 -4.83 -9.54 6.15
CA PRO A 120 -4.23 -9.97 7.41
C PRO A 120 -3.29 -8.94 8.07
N VAL A 121 -2.72 -8.00 7.31
CA VAL A 121 -1.86 -6.92 7.84
C VAL A 121 -2.65 -6.01 8.80
N ALA A 122 -3.95 -5.85 8.59
CA ALA A 122 -4.82 -5.14 9.52
C ALA A 122 -4.80 -5.77 10.92
N GLY A 123 -4.83 -7.11 11.00
CA GLY A 123 -4.71 -7.87 12.26
C GLY A 123 -3.37 -7.62 12.95
N HIS A 124 -2.26 -7.65 12.19
CA HIS A 124 -0.92 -7.38 12.70
C HIS A 124 -0.81 -6.02 13.41
N TYR A 125 -1.39 -4.96 12.83
CA TYR A 125 -1.38 -3.64 13.46
C TYR A 125 -2.50 -3.45 14.50
N ALA A 126 -3.61 -4.17 14.39
CA ALA A 126 -4.67 -4.15 15.41
C ALA A 126 -4.20 -4.74 16.74
N GLU A 127 -3.41 -5.83 16.71
CA GLU A 127 -2.79 -6.41 17.90
C GLU A 127 -1.82 -5.45 18.61
N GLN A 128 -1.23 -4.51 17.85
CA GLN A 128 -0.38 -3.45 18.38
C GLN A 128 -1.18 -2.19 18.81
N GLY A 129 -2.50 -2.15 18.63
CA GLY A 129 -3.33 -0.99 18.89
C GLY A 129 -3.12 0.18 17.91
N LYS A 130 -2.61 -0.09 16.73
CA LYS A 130 -2.21 0.91 15.72
C LYS A 130 -3.14 0.93 14.48
N TYR A 131 -4.14 0.08 14.41
CA TYR A 131 -5.05 0.00 13.26
C TYR A 131 -6.26 0.91 13.45
N THR A 132 -6.66 1.61 12.38
CA THR A 132 -7.92 2.35 12.31
C THR A 132 -8.55 2.17 10.92
N GLY A 133 -9.75 1.59 10.90
CA GLY A 133 -10.60 1.55 9.70
C GLY A 133 -11.26 2.91 9.48
N VAL A 134 -11.27 3.37 8.25
CA VAL A 134 -11.88 4.64 7.83
C VAL A 134 -12.84 4.39 6.68
N ASP A 135 -14.07 4.86 6.80
CA ASP A 135 -15.05 4.76 5.72
C ASP A 135 -14.52 5.43 4.44
N GLY A 136 -14.30 4.61 3.42
CA GLY A 136 -13.78 5.01 2.12
C GLY A 136 -14.85 5.40 1.10
N ILE A 137 -16.14 5.52 1.51
CA ILE A 137 -17.24 5.94 0.63
C ILE A 137 -17.45 7.44 0.74
N GLY A 138 -17.57 8.12 -0.40
CA GLY A 138 -17.78 9.58 -0.48
C GLY A 138 -16.85 10.27 -1.45
N THR A 139 -16.78 11.59 -1.36
CA THR A 139 -15.87 12.42 -2.15
C THR A 139 -14.43 12.32 -1.63
N ILE A 140 -13.48 12.75 -2.44
CA ILE A 140 -12.05 12.79 -2.04
C ILE A 140 -11.87 13.69 -0.81
N GLU A 141 -12.58 14.81 -0.76
CA GLU A 141 -12.54 15.77 0.35
C GLU A 141 -13.03 15.15 1.65
N GLU A 142 -14.20 14.50 1.62
CA GLU A 142 -14.80 13.83 2.79
C GLU A 142 -13.91 12.70 3.33
N ILE A 143 -13.34 11.90 2.41
CA ILE A 143 -12.42 10.81 2.78
C ILE A 143 -11.14 11.39 3.38
N THR A 144 -10.61 12.48 2.79
CA THR A 144 -9.41 13.16 3.30
C THR A 144 -9.63 13.70 4.71
N GLU A 145 -10.78 14.33 4.97
CA GLU A 145 -11.14 14.82 6.32
C GLU A 145 -11.17 13.69 7.35
N ARG A 146 -11.80 12.56 7.00
CA ARG A 146 -11.83 11.37 7.87
C ARG A 146 -10.44 10.80 8.13
N LEU A 147 -9.61 10.69 7.10
CA LEU A 147 -8.22 10.22 7.25
C LEU A 147 -7.40 11.17 8.15
N CYS A 148 -7.50 12.49 7.94
CA CYS A 148 -6.80 13.46 8.78
C CYS A 148 -7.27 13.40 10.24
N ALA A 149 -8.57 13.21 10.47
CA ALA A 149 -9.12 13.06 11.82
C ALA A 149 -8.70 11.76 12.52
N ALA A 150 -8.35 10.72 11.76
CA ALA A 150 -7.92 9.42 12.27
C ALA A 150 -6.42 9.34 12.57
N VAL A 151 -5.61 10.31 12.12
CA VAL A 151 -4.17 10.36 12.46
C VAL A 151 -4.03 10.74 13.94
N PRO A 152 -3.27 9.95 14.74
CA PRO A 152 -3.02 10.29 16.13
C PRO A 152 -2.36 11.67 16.27
N SER A 153 -2.87 12.50 17.19
CA SER A 153 -2.17 13.72 17.60
C SER A 153 -0.95 13.34 18.42
N GLU A 154 0.16 14.01 18.21
CA GLU A 154 1.38 13.88 19.04
C GLU A 154 1.11 14.24 20.50
#